data_c76e8066ceb54bf28b5132d28549b6d1
#
_entry.id   c76e8066ceb54bf28b5132d28549b6d1
#
_cell.length_a   1.000
_cell.length_b   1.000
_cell.length_c   1.000
_cell.angle_alpha   90.00
_cell.angle_beta   90.00
_cell.angle_gamma   90.00
#
_symmetry.space_group_name_H-M   'P 1'
#
loop_
_entity.id
_entity.type
_entity.pdbx_description
1 polymer ?
#
loop_
_entity_poly.entity_id
_entity_poly.type
_entity_poly.pdbx_seq_one_letter_code
_entity_poly.pdbx_strand_id
1 'polypeptide(L)'
;MIKTTAMLLEELSEYGSPKSKLSRMAKRGEYFPIKKGIYETDRHTPAYLLAGSIYGPSYISFEYALSFYGMIPEAVYTVTSATFEKKKKKKFETVFGTFTYRDIPSDAFPLGIRLLQEGDYFYRIAEVEKALCDQLYTVSPLPNKKELFLHLTENLRIEESELKKLDTLKICEYSAAYHSTNIKKLCSLLRRL
;
A
#
# COMPACT_ATOMS: atom_id res chain seq x y z
N MET A 1 19.63 -2.44 0.62
CA MET A 1 19.46 -1.74 1.93
C MET A 1 19.19 -0.26 1.69
N ILE A 2 18.17 0.28 2.37
CA ILE A 2 17.84 1.72 2.27
C ILE A 2 18.84 2.56 3.03
N LYS A 3 19.40 3.59 2.37
CA LYS A 3 20.34 4.55 2.96
C LYS A 3 19.87 5.98 2.75
N THR A 4 20.09 6.84 3.74
CA THR A 4 19.86 8.28 3.61
C THR A 4 21.09 8.97 2.99
N THR A 5 20.88 10.19 2.45
CA THR A 5 22.00 11.00 1.99
C THR A 5 23.04 11.21 3.09
N ALA A 6 22.61 11.41 4.35
CA ALA A 6 23.54 11.62 5.47
C ALA A 6 24.45 10.40 5.68
N MET A 7 23.88 9.19 5.73
CA MET A 7 24.63 7.94 5.85
C MET A 7 25.65 7.78 4.71
N LEU A 8 25.21 8.04 3.47
CA LEU A 8 26.08 7.92 2.30
C LEU A 8 27.20 8.97 2.28
N LEU A 9 26.94 10.19 2.75
CA LEU A 9 27.99 11.21 2.85
C LEU A 9 29.02 10.90 3.93
N GLU A 10 28.60 10.25 5.02
CA GLU A 10 29.50 9.76 6.07
C GLU A 10 30.39 8.63 5.54
N GLU A 11 29.82 7.64 4.86
CA GLU A 11 30.58 6.56 4.20
C GLU A 11 31.58 7.08 3.15
N LEU A 12 31.30 8.20 2.53
CA LEU A 12 32.13 8.83 1.52
C LEU A 12 33.00 9.98 2.06
N SER A 13 33.14 10.12 3.38
CA SER A 13 33.81 11.25 4.04
C SER A 13 35.30 11.37 3.66
N GLU A 14 35.95 10.27 3.32
CA GLU A 14 37.36 10.25 2.88
C GLU A 14 37.59 10.91 1.51
N TYR A 15 36.52 11.12 0.70
CA TYR A 15 36.66 11.76 -0.60
C TYR A 15 36.61 13.29 -0.46
N GLY A 16 37.46 14.01 -1.18
CA GLY A 16 37.52 15.48 -1.16
C GLY A 16 36.16 16.18 -1.50
N SER A 17 35.22 15.49 -2.13
CA SER A 17 33.86 15.99 -2.38
C SER A 17 32.83 14.84 -2.32
N PRO A 18 32.36 14.45 -1.12
CA PRO A 18 31.41 13.35 -0.93
C PRO A 18 30.13 13.50 -1.74
N LYS A 19 29.56 14.72 -1.81
CA LYS A 19 28.34 15.00 -2.59
C LYS A 19 28.53 14.74 -4.09
N SER A 20 29.64 15.19 -4.66
CA SER A 20 29.96 14.98 -6.08
C SER A 20 30.25 13.50 -6.37
N LYS A 21 30.87 12.81 -5.42
CA LYS A 21 31.11 11.36 -5.50
C LYS A 21 29.77 10.60 -5.50
N LEU A 22 28.88 10.87 -4.55
CA LEU A 22 27.55 10.27 -4.47
C LEU A 22 26.75 10.48 -5.77
N SER A 23 26.75 11.70 -6.31
CA SER A 23 26.06 12.00 -7.57
C SER A 23 26.59 11.16 -8.74
N ARG A 24 27.90 10.96 -8.82
CA ARG A 24 28.51 10.11 -9.85
C ARG A 24 28.18 8.63 -9.66
N MET A 25 28.19 8.15 -8.42
CA MET A 25 27.84 6.76 -8.10
C MET A 25 26.38 6.47 -8.42
N ALA A 26 25.46 7.39 -8.09
CA ALA A 26 24.05 7.26 -8.46
C ALA A 26 23.85 7.24 -10.00
N LYS A 27 24.58 8.07 -10.75
CA LYS A 27 24.55 8.04 -12.23
C LYS A 27 25.09 6.76 -12.82
N ARG A 28 26.03 6.09 -12.14
CA ARG A 28 26.59 4.79 -12.56
C ARG A 28 25.73 3.60 -12.15
N GLY A 29 24.64 3.82 -11.40
CA GLY A 29 23.78 2.76 -10.90
C GLY A 29 24.37 1.96 -9.73
N GLU A 30 25.23 2.59 -8.92
CA GLU A 30 25.73 2.01 -7.68
C GLU A 30 24.78 2.29 -6.51
N TYR A 31 23.99 3.37 -6.60
CA TYR A 31 22.91 3.74 -5.70
C TYR A 31 21.68 4.15 -6.50
N PHE A 32 20.53 3.67 -6.09
CA PHE A 32 19.26 3.88 -6.79
C PHE A 32 18.36 4.84 -6.00
N PRO A 33 18.12 6.08 -6.47
CA PRO A 33 17.28 7.01 -5.76
C PRO A 33 15.81 6.51 -5.76
N ILE A 34 15.23 6.41 -4.56
CA ILE A 34 13.80 6.11 -4.39
C ILE A 34 12.97 7.37 -4.17
N LYS A 35 13.54 8.36 -3.50
CA LYS A 35 13.07 9.76 -3.46
C LYS A 35 14.24 10.67 -3.10
N LYS A 36 14.01 12.00 -3.10
CA LYS A 36 15.02 12.98 -2.69
C LYS A 36 15.59 12.63 -1.30
N GLY A 37 16.88 12.35 -1.25
CA GLY A 37 17.60 12.08 -0.01
C GLY A 37 17.56 10.63 0.49
N ILE A 38 16.93 9.71 -0.23
CA ILE A 38 16.84 8.29 0.13
C ILE A 38 17.18 7.44 -1.08
N TYR A 39 18.03 6.46 -0.87
CA TYR A 39 18.57 5.57 -1.90
C TYR A 39 18.42 4.11 -1.48
N GLU A 40 18.31 3.24 -2.47
CA GLU A 40 18.45 1.79 -2.31
C GLU A 40 19.80 1.36 -2.91
N THR A 41 20.42 0.35 -2.32
CA THR A 41 21.72 -0.19 -2.79
C THR A 41 21.56 -1.37 -3.73
N ASP A 42 20.43 -2.06 -3.71
CA ASP A 42 20.12 -3.19 -4.58
C ASP A 42 19.01 -2.84 -5.57
N ARG A 43 19.32 -2.91 -6.87
CA ARG A 43 18.34 -2.64 -7.93
C ARG A 43 17.21 -3.67 -7.99
N HIS A 44 17.43 -4.87 -7.46
CA HIS A 44 16.45 -5.96 -7.50
C HIS A 44 15.52 -5.98 -6.29
N THR A 45 15.67 -5.03 -5.38
CA THR A 45 14.76 -4.90 -4.23
C THR A 45 13.31 -4.79 -4.69
N PRO A 46 12.42 -5.66 -4.23
CA PRO A 46 10.99 -5.58 -4.56
C PRO A 46 10.38 -4.22 -4.15
N ALA A 47 9.59 -3.65 -5.06
CA ALA A 47 9.04 -2.31 -4.89
C ALA A 47 8.24 -2.13 -3.58
N TYR A 48 7.45 -3.14 -3.17
CA TYR A 48 6.60 -3.04 -1.98
C TYR A 48 7.42 -2.83 -0.69
N LEU A 49 8.65 -3.32 -0.61
CA LEU A 49 9.53 -3.11 0.55
C LEU A 49 9.91 -1.64 0.74
N LEU A 50 9.83 -0.84 -0.32
CA LEU A 50 10.23 0.57 -0.34
C LEU A 50 9.07 1.54 -0.07
N ALA A 51 7.82 1.08 -0.16
CA ALA A 51 6.63 1.93 -0.14
C ALA A 51 6.56 2.86 1.09
N GLY A 52 6.80 2.32 2.29
CA GLY A 52 6.79 3.10 3.53
C GLY A 52 7.88 4.18 3.62
N SER A 53 9.01 3.96 2.94
CA SER A 53 10.12 4.91 2.90
C SER A 53 9.91 6.05 1.90
N ILE A 54 9.10 5.82 0.86
CA ILE A 54 8.78 6.84 -0.15
C ILE A 54 7.84 7.90 0.42
N TYR A 55 6.73 7.49 1.01
CA TYR A 55 5.76 8.43 1.56
C TYR A 55 5.03 7.83 2.76
N GLY A 56 5.10 8.48 3.91
CA GLY A 56 4.56 7.95 5.15
C GLY A 56 4.03 9.03 6.11
N PRO A 57 3.36 8.59 7.19
CA PRO A 57 3.08 7.20 7.50
C PRO A 57 2.11 6.58 6.51
N SER A 58 2.37 5.32 6.12
CA SER A 58 1.58 4.57 5.15
C SER A 58 1.69 3.07 5.36
N TYR A 59 0.77 2.33 4.78
CA TYR A 59 0.84 0.87 4.63
C TYR A 59 0.30 0.46 3.26
N ILE A 60 0.75 -0.67 2.74
CA ILE A 60 0.30 -1.24 1.47
C ILE A 60 -1.16 -1.68 1.63
N SER A 61 -2.02 -1.30 0.69
CA SER A 61 -3.45 -1.60 0.73
C SER A 61 -4.07 -1.56 -0.68
N PHE A 62 -5.41 -1.53 -0.73
CA PHE A 62 -6.18 -1.45 -1.97
C PHE A 62 -5.87 -2.62 -2.91
N GLU A 63 -5.81 -2.34 -4.19
CA GLU A 63 -5.64 -3.34 -5.26
C GLU A 63 -4.37 -4.18 -5.08
N TYR A 64 -3.25 -3.56 -4.65
CA TYR A 64 -1.99 -4.28 -4.44
C TYR A 64 -2.12 -5.33 -3.32
N ALA A 65 -2.69 -4.95 -2.18
CA ALA A 65 -2.88 -5.89 -1.07
C ALA A 65 -3.90 -6.98 -1.42
N LEU A 66 -4.98 -6.64 -2.11
CA LEU A 66 -5.97 -7.63 -2.59
C LEU A 66 -5.33 -8.65 -3.54
N SER A 67 -4.49 -8.20 -4.48
CA SER A 67 -3.72 -9.07 -5.37
C SER A 67 -2.68 -9.91 -4.61
N PHE A 68 -2.00 -9.32 -3.64
CA PHE A 68 -1.01 -10.01 -2.79
C PHE A 68 -1.62 -11.21 -2.04
N TYR A 69 -2.86 -11.08 -1.58
CA TYR A 69 -3.60 -12.17 -0.93
C TYR A 69 -4.35 -13.09 -1.90
N GLY A 70 -4.26 -12.86 -3.21
CA GLY A 70 -5.00 -13.64 -4.21
C GLY A 70 -6.50 -13.40 -4.20
N MET A 71 -6.96 -12.30 -3.58
CA MET A 71 -8.38 -11.93 -3.50
C MET A 71 -8.93 -11.48 -4.85
N ILE A 72 -8.09 -10.87 -5.68
CA ILE A 72 -8.39 -10.49 -7.07
C ILE A 72 -7.43 -11.21 -8.01
N PRO A 73 -7.88 -11.60 -9.24
CA PRO A 73 -7.05 -12.36 -10.18
C PRO A 73 -6.00 -11.51 -10.88
N GLU A 74 -6.13 -10.19 -10.89
CA GLU A 74 -5.23 -9.28 -11.58
C GLU A 74 -3.87 -9.18 -10.89
N ALA A 75 -2.79 -9.30 -11.67
CA ALA A 75 -1.46 -8.93 -11.22
C ALA A 75 -1.35 -7.38 -11.13
N VAL A 76 -1.16 -6.86 -9.93
CA VAL A 76 -1.07 -5.41 -9.69
C VAL A 76 0.39 -5.00 -9.57
N TYR A 77 0.91 -4.26 -10.55
CA TYR A 77 2.31 -3.80 -10.57
C TYR A 77 2.53 -2.48 -9.84
N THR A 78 1.50 -1.63 -9.75
CA THR A 78 1.57 -0.39 -8.99
C THR A 78 1.39 -0.69 -7.50
N VAL A 79 2.37 -0.33 -6.67
CA VAL A 79 2.24 -0.47 -5.21
C VAL A 79 1.29 0.61 -4.70
N THR A 80 0.09 0.18 -4.31
CA THR A 80 -0.94 1.06 -3.77
C THR A 80 -0.88 1.07 -2.25
N SER A 81 -0.93 2.25 -1.64
CA SER A 81 -0.78 2.43 -0.20
C SER A 81 -1.81 3.39 0.37
N ALA A 82 -2.23 3.11 1.61
CA ALA A 82 -3.10 3.98 2.38
C ALA A 82 -2.28 4.97 3.21
N THR A 83 -2.78 6.20 3.31
CA THR A 83 -2.30 7.28 4.17
C THR A 83 -3.51 7.92 4.89
N PHE A 84 -3.27 8.90 5.76
CA PHE A 84 -4.33 9.70 6.38
C PHE A 84 -3.90 11.16 6.50
N GLU A 85 -4.87 12.06 6.51
CA GLU A 85 -4.68 13.52 6.69
C GLU A 85 -3.72 14.20 5.71
N LYS A 86 -3.38 13.54 4.59
CA LYS A 86 -2.53 14.13 3.54
C LYS A 86 -3.32 15.03 2.59
N LYS A 87 -4.64 14.85 2.51
CA LYS A 87 -5.59 15.62 1.68
C LYS A 87 -5.27 15.63 0.17
N LYS A 88 -4.35 14.75 -0.27
CA LYS A 88 -3.90 14.67 -1.67
C LYS A 88 -3.54 13.24 -2.03
N LYS A 89 -4.01 12.80 -3.17
CA LYS A 89 -3.46 11.60 -3.82
C LYS A 89 -2.04 11.91 -4.29
N LYS A 90 -1.12 10.96 -4.09
CA LYS A 90 0.27 11.07 -4.53
C LYS A 90 0.63 9.90 -5.43
N LYS A 91 1.42 10.19 -6.45
CA LYS A 91 2.04 9.21 -7.32
C LYS A 91 3.54 9.49 -7.37
N PHE A 92 4.32 8.44 -7.26
CA PHE A 92 5.77 8.47 -7.43
C PHE A 92 6.16 7.41 -8.45
N GLU A 93 7.03 7.79 -9.37
CA GLU A 93 7.64 6.90 -10.33
C GLU A 93 9.14 6.81 -10.02
N THR A 94 9.63 5.60 -9.89
CA THR A 94 11.02 5.31 -9.56
C THR A 94 11.55 4.20 -10.46
N VAL A 95 12.83 3.92 -10.37
CA VAL A 95 13.43 2.76 -11.06
C VAL A 95 12.89 1.41 -10.57
N PHE A 96 12.23 1.37 -9.41
CA PHE A 96 11.62 0.18 -8.80
C PHE A 96 10.16 -0.01 -9.20
N GLY A 97 9.53 0.99 -9.83
CA GLY A 97 8.13 0.96 -10.24
C GLY A 97 7.34 2.18 -9.81
N THR A 98 6.03 2.06 -9.93
CA THR A 98 5.07 3.10 -9.61
C THR A 98 4.46 2.86 -8.23
N PHE A 99 4.34 3.94 -7.46
CA PHE A 99 3.73 3.96 -6.11
C PHE A 99 2.61 4.98 -6.08
N THR A 100 1.47 4.61 -5.52
CA THR A 100 0.35 5.53 -5.31
C THR A 100 -0.12 5.52 -3.88
N TYR A 101 -0.54 6.68 -3.40
CA TYR A 101 -0.98 6.88 -2.01
C TYR A 101 -2.32 7.59 -2.01
N ARG A 102 -3.26 7.07 -1.22
CA ARG A 102 -4.62 7.58 -1.06
C ARG A 102 -4.96 7.68 0.41
N ASP A 103 -5.67 8.73 0.80
CA ASP A 103 -6.11 8.88 2.18
C ASP A 103 -7.34 8.02 2.46
N ILE A 104 -7.35 7.51 3.68
CA ILE A 104 -8.50 6.90 4.33
C ILE A 104 -8.79 7.67 5.63
N PRO A 105 -9.95 7.45 6.31
CA PRO A 105 -10.23 8.08 7.59
C PRO A 105 -9.14 7.80 8.63
N SER A 106 -8.79 8.80 9.43
CA SER A 106 -7.78 8.69 10.50
C SER A 106 -8.10 7.59 11.50
N ASP A 107 -9.39 7.44 11.86
CA ASP A 107 -9.84 6.44 12.83
C ASP A 107 -9.72 5.01 12.27
N ALA A 108 -9.85 4.85 10.95
CA ALA A 108 -9.68 3.57 10.28
C ALA A 108 -8.20 3.22 10.04
N PHE A 109 -7.31 4.22 10.00
CA PHE A 109 -5.91 4.02 9.61
C PHE A 109 -5.16 2.99 10.47
N PRO A 110 -5.27 2.95 11.81
CA PRO A 110 -4.50 2.03 12.63
C PRO A 110 -5.03 0.58 12.64
N LEU A 111 -6.23 0.33 12.09
CA LEU A 111 -6.90 -0.96 12.16
C LEU A 111 -6.38 -1.94 11.09
N GLY A 112 -6.30 -3.23 11.43
CA GLY A 112 -6.06 -4.31 10.48
C GLY A 112 -4.75 -4.20 9.68
N ILE A 113 -3.67 -3.70 10.29
CA ILE A 113 -2.35 -3.58 9.68
C ILE A 113 -1.44 -4.68 10.23
N ARG A 114 -0.75 -5.36 9.35
CA ARG A 114 0.31 -6.31 9.69
C ARG A 114 1.67 -5.71 9.41
N LEU A 115 2.62 -5.92 10.32
CA LEU A 115 4.03 -5.67 10.10
C LEU A 115 4.66 -7.00 9.65
N LEU A 116 5.21 -7.03 8.47
CA LEU A 116 5.90 -8.19 7.93
C LEU A 116 7.38 -7.87 7.73
N GLN A 117 8.19 -8.92 7.77
CA GLN A 117 9.63 -8.85 7.52
C GLN A 117 9.98 -9.72 6.31
N GLU A 118 10.84 -9.19 5.44
CA GLU A 118 11.44 -9.92 4.34
C GLU A 118 12.92 -9.52 4.22
N GLY A 119 13.82 -10.46 4.52
CA GLY A 119 15.23 -10.16 4.69
C GLY A 119 15.44 -9.09 5.77
N ASP A 120 16.15 -8.02 5.42
CA ASP A 120 16.42 -6.88 6.30
C ASP A 120 15.33 -5.79 6.25
N TYR A 121 14.24 -6.01 5.51
CA TYR A 121 13.19 -5.02 5.33
C TYR A 121 11.97 -5.33 6.20
N PHE A 122 11.41 -4.28 6.77
CA PHE A 122 10.10 -4.32 7.43
C PHE A 122 9.11 -3.47 6.64
N TYR A 123 7.95 -4.02 6.35
CA TYR A 123 6.90 -3.31 5.65
C TYR A 123 5.54 -3.55 6.30
N ARG A 124 4.66 -2.57 6.15
CA ARG A 124 3.30 -2.64 6.65
C ARG A 124 2.35 -2.91 5.49
N ILE A 125 1.45 -3.86 5.70
CA ILE A 125 0.41 -4.22 4.73
C ILE A 125 -0.92 -4.41 5.46
N ALA A 126 -2.01 -3.98 4.83
CA ALA A 126 -3.36 -4.26 5.32
C ALA A 126 -3.64 -5.76 5.34
N GLU A 127 -4.40 -6.25 6.32
CA GLU A 127 -5.07 -7.55 6.21
C GLU A 127 -6.06 -7.54 5.05
N VAL A 128 -6.48 -8.71 4.57
CA VAL A 128 -7.35 -8.80 3.40
C VAL A 128 -8.69 -8.08 3.60
N GLU A 129 -9.30 -8.21 4.77
CA GLU A 129 -10.54 -7.52 5.16
C GLU A 129 -10.35 -6.00 5.16
N LYS A 130 -9.21 -5.56 5.69
CA LYS A 130 -8.84 -4.15 5.74
C LYS A 130 -8.60 -3.59 4.35
N ALA A 131 -7.87 -4.31 3.49
CA ALA A 131 -7.60 -3.91 2.11
C ALA A 131 -8.91 -3.76 1.31
N LEU A 132 -9.87 -4.66 1.52
CA LEU A 132 -11.18 -4.57 0.88
C LEU A 132 -11.99 -3.38 1.40
N CYS A 133 -11.94 -3.10 2.71
CA CYS A 133 -12.57 -1.89 3.26
C CYS A 133 -11.95 -0.61 2.71
N ASP A 134 -10.63 -0.53 2.64
CA ASP A 134 -9.90 0.60 2.04
C ASP A 134 -10.31 0.81 0.57
N GLN A 135 -10.39 -0.28 -0.20
CA GLN A 135 -10.81 -0.25 -1.59
C GLN A 135 -12.23 0.30 -1.74
N LEU A 136 -13.19 -0.25 -0.98
CA LEU A 136 -14.59 0.18 -1.04
C LEU A 136 -14.83 1.59 -0.51
N TYR A 137 -13.95 2.11 0.35
CA TYR A 137 -14.00 3.50 0.79
C TYR A 137 -13.74 4.48 -0.36
N THR A 138 -12.92 4.09 -1.33
CA THR A 138 -12.62 4.93 -2.50
C THR A 138 -13.69 4.88 -3.59
N VAL A 139 -14.65 3.97 -3.48
CA VAL A 139 -15.75 3.81 -4.42
C VAL A 139 -16.93 4.70 -4.00
N SER A 140 -17.53 5.39 -4.97
CA SER A 140 -18.74 6.16 -4.74
C SER A 140 -19.85 5.30 -4.10
N PRO A 141 -20.74 5.86 -3.27
CA PRO A 141 -21.80 5.10 -2.63
C PRO A 141 -22.63 4.30 -3.64
N LEU A 142 -22.61 2.98 -3.51
CA LEU A 142 -23.41 2.07 -4.34
C LEU A 142 -24.87 2.06 -3.84
N PRO A 143 -25.87 1.96 -4.71
CA PRO A 143 -27.27 2.10 -4.32
C PRO A 143 -27.74 1.06 -3.31
N ASN A 144 -27.40 -0.21 -3.52
CA ASN A 144 -27.91 -1.34 -2.75
C ASN A 144 -26.88 -2.48 -2.65
N LYS A 145 -27.23 -3.57 -1.94
CA LYS A 145 -26.37 -4.75 -1.76
C LYS A 145 -26.15 -5.54 -3.05
N LYS A 146 -27.11 -5.54 -3.96
CA LYS A 146 -26.98 -6.22 -5.25
C LYS A 146 -25.91 -5.55 -6.09
N GLU A 147 -25.94 -4.22 -6.17
CA GLU A 147 -24.91 -3.46 -6.87
C GLU A 147 -23.54 -3.58 -6.22
N LEU A 148 -23.48 -3.67 -4.88
CA LEU A 148 -22.24 -3.96 -4.19
C LEU A 148 -21.73 -5.36 -4.54
N PHE A 149 -22.58 -6.36 -4.54
CA PHE A 149 -22.20 -7.74 -4.90
C PHE A 149 -21.67 -7.80 -6.34
N LEU A 150 -22.37 -7.18 -7.30
CA LEU A 150 -21.91 -7.07 -8.69
C LEU A 150 -20.56 -6.33 -8.79
N HIS A 151 -20.38 -5.25 -8.02
CA HIS A 151 -19.10 -4.55 -7.99
C HIS A 151 -17.96 -5.45 -7.50
N LEU A 152 -18.20 -6.25 -6.47
CA LEU A 152 -17.19 -7.20 -5.94
C LEU A 152 -16.89 -8.31 -6.95
N THR A 153 -17.90 -8.90 -7.58
CA THR A 153 -17.72 -10.10 -8.41
C THR A 153 -17.39 -9.78 -9.88
N GLU A 154 -17.87 -8.68 -10.43
CA GLU A 154 -17.66 -8.33 -11.82
C GLU A 154 -16.53 -7.29 -11.99
N ASN A 155 -16.51 -6.22 -11.16
CA ASN A 155 -15.51 -5.16 -11.32
C ASN A 155 -14.19 -5.50 -10.63
N LEU A 156 -14.25 -6.02 -9.38
CA LEU A 156 -13.06 -6.48 -8.66
C LEU A 156 -12.76 -7.96 -8.95
N ARG A 157 -13.66 -8.67 -9.62
CA ARG A 157 -13.53 -10.09 -10.01
C ARG A 157 -13.18 -11.01 -8.84
N ILE A 158 -13.73 -10.68 -7.66
CA ILE A 158 -13.58 -11.51 -6.46
C ILE A 158 -14.55 -12.68 -6.57
N GLU A 159 -14.05 -13.89 -6.43
CA GLU A 159 -14.91 -15.07 -6.38
C GLU A 159 -15.77 -15.09 -5.12
N GLU A 160 -17.00 -15.56 -5.23
CA GLU A 160 -17.90 -15.67 -4.07
C GLU A 160 -17.34 -16.60 -2.98
N SER A 161 -16.59 -17.63 -3.37
CA SER A 161 -15.86 -18.52 -2.47
C SER A 161 -14.83 -17.77 -1.59
N GLU A 162 -14.16 -16.76 -2.15
CA GLU A 162 -13.21 -15.92 -1.42
C GLU A 162 -13.93 -14.93 -0.49
N LEU A 163 -15.08 -14.39 -0.92
CA LEU A 163 -15.90 -13.53 -0.05
C LEU A 163 -16.37 -14.28 1.21
N LYS A 164 -16.71 -15.57 1.09
CA LYS A 164 -17.13 -16.41 2.23
C LYS A 164 -16.02 -16.73 3.23
N LYS A 165 -14.74 -16.59 2.85
CA LYS A 165 -13.59 -16.80 3.74
C LYS A 165 -13.27 -15.58 4.61
N LEU A 166 -13.81 -14.41 4.27
CA LEU A 166 -13.52 -13.17 4.98
C LEU A 166 -14.09 -13.20 6.40
N ASP A 167 -13.32 -12.65 7.33
CA ASP A 167 -13.77 -12.44 8.71
C ASP A 167 -14.79 -11.29 8.77
N THR A 168 -16.08 -11.67 8.76
CA THR A 168 -17.20 -10.73 8.78
C THR A 168 -17.20 -9.87 10.05
N LEU A 169 -16.73 -10.39 11.21
CA LEU A 169 -16.69 -9.64 12.46
C LEU A 169 -15.69 -8.50 12.35
N LYS A 170 -14.48 -8.75 11.85
CA LYS A 170 -13.47 -7.71 11.60
C LYS A 170 -13.99 -6.61 10.67
N ILE A 171 -14.64 -6.98 9.56
CA ILE A 171 -15.22 -6.01 8.62
C ILE A 171 -16.27 -5.14 9.30
N CYS A 172 -17.11 -5.73 10.15
CA CYS A 172 -18.13 -4.99 10.88
C CYS A 172 -17.52 -4.04 11.93
N GLU A 173 -16.44 -4.44 12.60
CA GLU A 173 -15.66 -3.58 13.50
C GLU A 173 -15.07 -2.39 12.74
N TYR A 174 -14.41 -2.65 11.60
CA TYR A 174 -13.80 -1.60 10.78
C TYR A 174 -14.86 -0.63 10.25
N SER A 175 -16.06 -1.10 9.92
CA SER A 175 -17.11 -0.28 9.29
C SER A 175 -17.49 0.97 10.11
N ALA A 176 -17.35 0.92 11.42
CA ALA A 176 -17.62 2.06 12.31
C ALA A 176 -16.63 3.21 12.08
N ALA A 177 -15.34 2.89 11.88
CA ALA A 177 -14.27 3.86 11.70
C ALA A 177 -14.26 4.51 10.30
N TYR A 178 -14.86 3.86 9.29
CA TYR A 178 -14.89 4.40 7.92
C TYR A 178 -16.03 5.37 7.64
N HIS A 179 -17.14 5.29 8.40
CA HIS A 179 -18.36 6.05 8.12
C HIS A 179 -18.89 5.88 6.67
N SER A 180 -18.58 4.73 6.02
CA SER A 180 -18.92 4.43 4.63
C SER A 180 -20.16 3.55 4.53
N THR A 181 -21.08 3.94 3.66
CA THR A 181 -22.29 3.15 3.37
C THR A 181 -21.96 1.85 2.64
N ASN A 182 -20.91 1.84 1.79
CA ASN A 182 -20.47 0.64 1.08
C ASN A 182 -19.97 -0.43 2.07
N ILE A 183 -19.18 -0.04 3.06
CA ILE A 183 -18.62 -0.97 4.05
C ILE A 183 -19.72 -1.49 4.99
N LYS A 184 -20.69 -0.64 5.37
CA LYS A 184 -21.89 -1.10 6.11
C LYS A 184 -22.71 -2.12 5.31
N LYS A 185 -22.85 -1.90 3.99
CA LYS A 185 -23.52 -2.87 3.10
C LYS A 185 -22.72 -4.15 2.97
N LEU A 186 -21.37 -4.07 2.90
CA LEU A 186 -20.49 -5.25 2.87
C LEU A 186 -20.69 -6.11 4.13
N CYS A 187 -20.63 -5.52 5.32
CA CYS A 187 -20.90 -6.24 6.58
C CYS A 187 -22.27 -6.95 6.55
N SER A 188 -23.31 -6.26 6.05
CA SER A 188 -24.65 -6.83 5.94
C SER A 188 -24.79 -7.86 4.82
N LEU A 189 -23.97 -7.82 3.78
CA LEU A 189 -23.95 -8.78 2.68
C LEU A 189 -23.29 -10.08 3.16
N LEU A 190 -22.09 -10.01 3.72
CA LEU A 190 -21.32 -11.18 4.16
C LEU A 190 -22.03 -12.01 5.24
N ARG A 191 -22.85 -11.39 6.10
CA ARG A 191 -23.69 -12.13 7.08
C ARG A 191 -24.75 -13.03 6.44
N ARG A 192 -24.97 -12.93 5.12
CA ARG A 192 -26.01 -13.67 4.40
C ARG A 192 -25.44 -14.66 3.37
N LEU A 193 -24.13 -14.60 3.13
CA LEU A 193 -23.39 -15.56 2.30
C LEU A 193 -22.97 -16.79 3.11
#